data_6bfe80f0e545e568042fd71f94194269
#
_entry.id   6bfe80f0e545e568042fd71f94194269
#
_cell.length_a   1.000
_cell.length_b   1.000
_cell.length_c   1.000
_cell.angle_alpha   90.00
_cell.angle_beta   90.00
_cell.angle_gamma   90.00
#
_symmetry.space_group_name_H-M   'P 1'
#
loop_
_entity.id
_entity.type
_entity.pdbx_description
1 polymer ?
#
loop_
_entity_poly.entity_id
_entity_poly.type
_entity_poly.pdbx_seq_one_letter_code
_entity_poly.pdbx_strand_id
1 'polypeptide(L)'
;MIEENEGLGHLIRNLERISPENSIFNYKSGRKAFLSLGQGNIHEWLEALLPNTRIVIEPKIIGSSIGIQYINGKLNKVINEKSKDITEIAKSLRNIPKSLPINDRIEIRGVI
;
A
#
# COMPACT_ATOMS: atom_id res chain seq x y z
N MET A 1 8.48 9.05 4.16
CA MET A 1 8.45 7.59 4.39
C MET A 1 7.86 7.35 5.77
N ILE A 2 6.88 6.53 5.86
CA ILE A 2 6.33 6.13 7.16
C ILE A 2 7.38 5.22 7.80
N GLU A 3 7.84 5.58 9.00
CA GLU A 3 8.75 4.71 9.74
C GLU A 3 8.07 3.36 9.98
N GLU A 4 8.84 2.31 9.86
CA GLU A 4 8.32 0.98 10.08
C GLU A 4 7.81 0.84 11.51
N ASN A 5 6.51 0.80 11.64
CA ASN A 5 5.88 0.24 12.80
C ASN A 5 6.01 -1.29 12.67
N GLU A 6 6.49 -1.97 13.70
CA GLU A 6 6.71 -3.41 13.66
C GLU A 6 5.50 -4.21 13.17
N GLY A 7 4.29 -3.76 13.49
CA GLY A 7 3.06 -4.39 13.03
C GLY A 7 2.78 -4.21 11.54
N LEU A 8 3.23 -3.11 10.93
CA LEU A 8 3.04 -2.80 9.52
C LEU A 8 4.26 -3.19 8.68
N GLY A 9 5.47 -3.00 9.20
CA GLY A 9 6.71 -3.24 8.45
C GLY A 9 6.91 -4.68 8.04
N HIS A 10 6.41 -5.65 8.78
CA HIS A 10 6.49 -7.05 8.43
C HIS A 10 5.50 -7.47 7.36
N LEU A 11 4.41 -6.74 7.21
CA LEU A 11 3.34 -7.10 6.31
C LEU A 11 3.37 -6.29 5.01
N ILE A 12 3.68 -5.02 5.11
CA ILE A 12 3.61 -4.07 4.02
C ILE A 12 4.96 -3.39 3.85
N ARG A 13 5.68 -3.77 2.80
CA ARG A 13 7.02 -3.22 2.52
C ARG A 13 6.97 -1.95 1.70
N ASN A 14 6.03 -1.84 0.80
CA ASN A 14 5.89 -0.69 -0.07
C ASN A 14 4.64 0.09 0.32
N LEU A 15 4.79 0.92 1.36
CA LEU A 15 3.72 1.79 1.80
C LEU A 15 3.70 3.07 0.98
N GLU A 16 2.55 3.39 0.46
CA GLU A 16 2.33 4.63 -0.25
C GLU A 16 1.12 5.34 0.33
N ARG A 17 1.34 6.57 0.81
CA ARG A 17 0.25 7.43 1.22
C ARG A 17 -0.40 8.02 -0.03
N ILE A 18 -1.69 7.77 -0.19
CA ILE A 18 -2.44 8.19 -1.36
C ILE A 18 -3.22 9.45 -1.04
N SER A 19 -3.11 10.45 -1.93
CA SER A 19 -3.93 11.65 -1.81
C SER A 19 -5.42 11.33 -2.03
N PRO A 20 -6.35 12.11 -1.44
CA PRO A 20 -7.78 11.86 -1.58
C PRO A 20 -8.26 11.76 -3.03
N GLU A 21 -7.66 12.54 -3.94
CA GLU A 21 -8.00 12.52 -5.36
C GLU A 21 -7.66 11.21 -6.04
N ASN A 22 -6.63 10.53 -5.55
CA ASN A 22 -6.14 9.27 -6.10
C ASN A 22 -6.61 8.05 -5.29
N SER A 23 -7.57 8.25 -4.41
CA SER A 23 -8.10 7.18 -3.56
C SER A 23 -8.67 6.03 -4.37
N ILE A 24 -8.20 4.81 -4.08
CA ILE A 24 -8.73 3.59 -4.70
C ILE A 24 -10.14 3.26 -4.22
N PHE A 25 -10.54 3.80 -3.07
CA PHE A 25 -11.87 3.58 -2.49
C PHE A 25 -12.96 4.40 -3.19
N ASN A 26 -12.57 5.38 -3.99
CA ASN A 26 -13.47 6.22 -4.78
C ASN A 26 -13.55 5.76 -6.25
N TYR A 27 -12.80 4.73 -6.63
CA TYR A 27 -12.80 4.28 -8.01
C TYR A 27 -14.08 3.55 -8.35
N LYS A 28 -14.63 3.90 -9.50
CA LYS A 28 -15.76 3.18 -10.09
C LYS A 28 -15.30 1.83 -10.64
N SER A 29 -16.23 0.91 -10.75
CA SER A 29 -16.05 -0.38 -11.40
C SER A 29 -15.34 -0.26 -12.76
N GLY A 30 -14.37 -1.12 -13.02
CA GLY A 30 -13.61 -1.15 -14.27
C GLY A 30 -12.30 -0.36 -14.27
N ARG A 31 -12.01 0.47 -13.27
CA ARG A 31 -10.70 1.11 -13.11
C ARG A 31 -9.72 0.22 -12.37
N LYS A 32 -8.48 0.22 -12.81
CA LYS A 32 -7.39 -0.38 -12.05
C LYS A 32 -7.23 0.37 -10.72
N ALA A 33 -7.56 -0.29 -9.63
CA ALA A 33 -7.38 0.26 -8.30
C ALA A 33 -5.91 0.25 -7.86
N PHE A 34 -5.11 -0.65 -8.41
CA PHE A 34 -3.70 -0.81 -8.04
C PHE A 34 -2.82 -0.71 -9.26
N LEU A 35 -1.73 0.04 -9.11
CA LEU A 35 -0.67 0.06 -10.10
C LEU A 35 0.23 -1.16 -9.88
N SER A 36 0.48 -1.92 -10.93
CA SER A 36 1.49 -2.97 -10.90
C SER A 36 2.88 -2.36 -10.90
N LEU A 37 3.80 -2.97 -10.17
CA LEU A 37 5.20 -2.62 -10.27
C LEU A 37 5.70 -2.96 -11.67
N GLY A 38 6.38 -2.01 -12.29
CA GLY A 38 6.97 -2.22 -13.60
C GLY A 38 8.09 -3.25 -13.55
N GLN A 39 8.22 -4.00 -14.64
CA GLN A 39 9.39 -4.83 -14.89
C GLN A 39 10.16 -4.20 -16.04
N GLY A 40 11.47 -4.22 -15.97
CA GLY A 40 12.29 -3.62 -17.02
C GLY A 40 13.74 -4.02 -16.90
N ASN A 41 14.52 -3.49 -17.86
CA ASN A 41 15.95 -3.66 -17.86
C ASN A 41 16.57 -2.74 -16.81
N ILE A 42 17.33 -3.31 -15.89
CA ILE A 42 17.97 -2.56 -14.81
C ILE A 42 18.93 -1.49 -15.31
N HIS A 43 19.65 -1.75 -16.39
CA HIS A 43 20.59 -0.80 -16.95
C HIS A 43 19.89 0.44 -17.51
N GLU A 44 18.83 0.25 -18.28
CA GLU A 44 18.03 1.35 -18.80
C GLU A 44 17.39 2.17 -17.67
N TRP A 45 16.90 1.48 -16.65
CA TRP A 45 16.32 2.16 -15.51
C TRP A 45 17.34 3.00 -14.74
N LEU A 46 18.54 2.46 -14.52
CA LEU A 46 19.62 3.20 -13.85
C LEU A 46 20.08 4.39 -14.65
N GLU A 47 20.19 4.28 -15.97
CA GLU A 47 20.59 5.37 -16.85
C GLU A 47 19.57 6.52 -16.87
N ALA A 48 18.30 6.21 -16.65
CA ALA A 48 17.23 7.21 -16.61
C ALA A 48 17.21 8.00 -15.30
N LEU A 49 17.93 7.58 -14.28
CA LEU A 49 17.95 8.24 -12.99
C LEU A 49 18.86 9.46 -13.00
N LEU A 50 18.50 10.47 -12.22
CA LEU A 50 19.36 11.63 -12.01
C LEU A 50 20.63 11.24 -11.25
N PRO A 51 21.77 11.93 -11.49
CA PRO A 51 22.99 11.71 -10.72
C PRO A 51 22.72 11.82 -9.21
N ASN A 52 23.40 11.00 -8.44
CA ASN A 52 23.27 10.96 -6.96
C ASN A 52 21.89 10.56 -6.44
N THR A 53 21.07 9.93 -7.25
CA THR A 53 19.81 9.36 -6.80
C THR A 53 20.05 8.21 -5.82
N ARG A 54 19.39 8.26 -4.67
CA ARG A 54 19.43 7.17 -3.71
C ARG A 54 18.57 6.01 -4.22
N ILE A 55 19.13 4.82 -4.12
CA ILE A 55 18.46 3.59 -4.55
C ILE A 55 18.37 2.65 -3.36
N VAL A 56 17.19 2.09 -3.16
CA VAL A 56 16.97 1.03 -2.18
C VAL A 56 16.72 -0.26 -2.94
N ILE A 57 17.48 -1.29 -2.58
CA ILE A 57 17.32 -2.62 -3.15
C ILE A 57 16.66 -3.51 -2.11
N GLU A 58 15.52 -4.05 -2.46
CA GLU A 58 14.75 -4.94 -1.59
C GLU A 58 14.29 -6.17 -2.35
N PRO A 59 14.15 -7.32 -1.68
CA PRO A 59 13.49 -8.47 -2.28
C PRO A 59 12.04 -8.10 -2.63
N LYS A 60 11.58 -8.53 -3.80
CA LYS A 60 10.18 -8.36 -4.17
C LYS A 60 9.31 -9.27 -3.31
N ILE A 61 8.37 -8.68 -2.60
CA ILE A 61 7.38 -9.45 -1.86
C ILE A 61 6.26 -9.84 -2.82
N ILE A 62 6.03 -11.13 -2.92
CA ILE A 62 4.95 -11.69 -3.73
C ILE A 62 3.78 -11.99 -2.81
N GLY A 63 2.60 -11.51 -3.18
CA GLY A 63 1.38 -11.71 -2.41
C GLY A 63 0.21 -10.99 -3.04
N SER A 64 -0.88 -10.96 -2.30
CA SER A 64 -2.10 -10.28 -2.73
C SER A 64 -2.06 -8.80 -2.40
N SER A 65 -2.30 -7.96 -3.38
CA SER A 65 -2.37 -6.52 -3.18
C SER A 65 -3.64 -6.15 -2.43
N ILE A 66 -3.48 -5.27 -1.45
CA ILE A 66 -4.59 -4.74 -0.66
C ILE A 66 -4.49 -3.24 -0.50
N GLY A 67 -5.64 -2.61 -0.32
CA GLY A 67 -5.76 -1.23 0.11
C GLY A 67 -6.44 -1.18 1.46
N ILE A 68 -5.89 -0.41 2.38
CA ILE A 68 -6.40 -0.27 3.74
C ILE A 68 -6.74 1.20 3.97
N GLN A 69 -7.95 1.47 4.44
CA GLN A 69 -8.37 2.80 4.82
C GLN A 69 -8.55 2.90 6.32
N TYR A 70 -7.90 3.91 6.91
CA TYR A 70 -8.11 4.32 8.30
C TYR A 70 -8.80 5.67 8.32
N ILE A 71 -9.76 5.81 9.20
CA ILE A 71 -10.45 7.08 9.46
C ILE A 71 -10.35 7.38 10.94
N ASN A 72 -9.82 8.55 11.28
CA ASN A 72 -9.56 8.96 12.65
C ASN A 72 -8.75 7.90 13.45
N GLY A 73 -7.78 7.31 12.79
CA GLY A 73 -6.93 6.29 13.38
C GLY A 73 -7.55 4.91 13.51
N LYS A 74 -8.76 4.71 13.05
CA LYS A 74 -9.44 3.40 13.14
C LYS A 74 -9.56 2.76 11.77
N LEU A 75 -9.32 1.45 11.74
CA LEU A 75 -9.53 0.65 10.55
C LEU A 75 -10.99 0.77 10.08
N ASN A 76 -11.18 1.28 8.89
CA ASN A 76 -12.51 1.48 8.32
C ASN A 76 -12.84 0.48 7.23
N LYS A 77 -11.96 0.32 6.25
CA LYS A 77 -12.23 -0.52 5.09
C LYS A 77 -10.95 -1.12 4.54
N VAL A 78 -11.05 -2.35 4.08
CA VAL A 78 -9.97 -3.02 3.35
C VAL A 78 -10.54 -3.61 2.07
N ILE A 79 -9.85 -3.38 0.97
CA ILE A 79 -10.22 -3.95 -0.34
C ILE A 79 -9.05 -4.71 -0.95
N ASN A 80 -9.37 -5.69 -1.77
CA ASN A 80 -8.36 -6.43 -2.53
C ASN A 80 -8.12 -5.78 -3.91
N GLU A 81 -7.24 -6.38 -4.71
CA GLU A 81 -6.90 -5.90 -6.05
C GLU A 81 -8.09 -5.84 -7.02
N LYS A 82 -9.15 -6.60 -6.75
CA LYS A 82 -10.40 -6.59 -7.52
C LYS A 82 -11.43 -5.62 -6.97
N SER A 83 -11.02 -4.74 -6.05
CA SER A 83 -11.89 -3.78 -5.35
C SER A 83 -12.99 -4.44 -4.51
N LYS A 84 -12.81 -5.71 -4.15
CA LYS A 84 -13.73 -6.43 -3.27
C LYS A 84 -13.43 -6.08 -1.82
N ASP A 85 -14.48 -5.82 -1.06
CA ASP A 85 -14.39 -5.55 0.37
C ASP A 85 -14.00 -6.84 1.12
N ILE A 86 -12.87 -6.78 1.79
CA ILE A 86 -12.34 -7.87 2.62
C ILE A 86 -12.12 -7.43 4.07
N THR A 87 -12.83 -6.42 4.50
CA THR A 87 -12.63 -5.80 5.83
C THR A 87 -12.78 -6.81 6.96
N GLU A 88 -13.78 -7.66 6.92
CA GLU A 88 -14.00 -8.65 7.97
C GLU A 88 -12.89 -9.69 8.05
N ILE A 89 -12.39 -10.12 6.90
CA ILE A 89 -11.23 -11.01 6.82
C ILE A 89 -9.98 -10.31 7.37
N ALA A 90 -9.77 -9.06 6.97
CA ALA A 90 -8.63 -8.27 7.40
C ALA A 90 -8.60 -8.02 8.91
N LYS A 91 -9.73 -7.86 9.54
CA LYS A 91 -9.83 -7.70 10.99
C LYS A 91 -9.34 -8.91 11.77
N SER A 92 -9.36 -10.07 11.19
CA SER A 92 -8.84 -11.30 11.80
C SER A 92 -7.33 -11.46 11.69
N LEU A 93 -6.70 -10.67 10.82
CA LEU A 93 -5.26 -10.72 10.59
C LEU A 93 -4.52 -9.91 11.65
N ARG A 94 -3.60 -10.55 12.36
CA ARG A 94 -2.80 -9.90 13.43
C ARG A 94 -1.93 -8.77 12.92
N ASN A 95 -1.49 -8.89 11.69
CA ASN A 95 -0.52 -7.98 11.10
C ASN A 95 -1.15 -6.69 10.57
N ILE A 96 -2.47 -6.61 10.53
CA ILE A 96 -3.17 -5.39 10.16
C ILE A 96 -3.62 -4.69 11.43
N PRO A 97 -3.01 -3.55 11.79
CA PRO A 97 -3.42 -2.78 12.95
C PRO A 97 -4.87 -2.33 12.82
N LYS A 98 -5.63 -2.49 13.88
CA LYS A 98 -7.02 -2.03 13.93
C LYS A 98 -7.13 -0.55 14.26
N SER A 99 -6.06 0.02 14.82
CA SER A 99 -5.96 1.43 15.13
C SER A 99 -4.54 1.93 14.90
N LEU A 100 -4.44 3.19 14.54
CA LEU A 100 -3.18 3.91 14.38
C LEU A 100 -3.17 5.13 15.30
N PRO A 101 -1.99 5.59 15.76
CA PRO A 101 -1.88 6.78 16.61
C PRO A 101 -1.98 8.09 15.82
N ILE A 102 -2.72 8.09 14.73
CA ILE A 102 -2.89 9.24 13.84
C ILE A 102 -4.36 9.47 13.65
N ASN A 103 -4.84 10.67 14.02
CA ASN A 103 -6.25 11.05 13.88
C ASN A 103 -6.51 11.68 12.51
N ASP A 104 -6.23 10.94 11.46
CA ASP A 104 -6.38 11.43 10.10
C ASP A 104 -7.03 10.34 9.22
N ARG A 105 -7.41 10.73 8.02
CA ARG A 105 -7.82 9.78 6.99
C ARG A 105 -6.59 9.35 6.22
N ILE A 106 -6.28 8.08 6.29
CA ILE A 106 -5.09 7.50 5.67
C ILE A 106 -5.49 6.30 4.83
N GLU A 107 -4.94 6.24 3.64
CA GLU A 107 -5.00 5.05 2.80
C GLU A 107 -3.61 4.48 2.60
N ILE A 108 -3.51 3.19 2.78
CA ILE A 108 -2.26 2.43 2.67
C ILE A 108 -2.46 1.35 1.63
N ARG A 109 -1.54 1.27 0.68
CA ARG A 109 -1.46 0.14 -0.27
C ARG A 109 -0.32 -0.76 0.12
N GLY A 110 -0.52 -2.04 -0.04
CA GLY A 110 0.53 -3.00 0.28
C GLY A 110 0.20 -4.40 -0.23
N VAL A 111 0.98 -5.34 0.26
CA VAL A 111 0.90 -6.74 -0.13
C VAL A 111 0.86 -7.60 1.12
N ILE A 112 -0.02 -8.57 1.13
CA ILE A 112 -0.08 -9.58 2.19
C ILE A 112 0.15 -10.98 1.66
#